data_3d261eb9d24e7f9fc4301dd08066c5f5
#
_entry.id   3d261eb9d24e7f9fc4301dd08066c5f5
#
_cell.length_a   1.000
_cell.length_b   1.000
_cell.length_c   1.000
_cell.angle_alpha   90.00
_cell.angle_beta   90.00
_cell.angle_gamma   90.00
#
_symmetry.space_group_name_H-M   'P 1'
#
loop_
_entity.id
_entity.type
_entity.pdbx_description
1 polymer ?
#
loop_
_entity_poly.entity_id
_entity_poly.type
_entity_poly.pdbx_seq_one_letter_code
_entity_poly.pdbx_strand_id
1 'polypeptide(L)'
;MFRTAFILTVSAFLCPLALMAAPPETLISFGVMGDVPYEAYEDELLPLQIAGLPDDLPFVVHVGDIKRGNVPCDLAVYQKVAGMLAKSKPPVFIIPGDNEYNDCTDPTTAWEHWEATFSRFDERWSHSLSVSRQSERSENFAFIKDRVLFVGIHLLGGRVQDPAEWKARHADDLRWVNEQFSRVAGTVEAAVIFGHGTPTPKHDDFFSQMAITAAAFQKPIAYIHGDSHKFVRDRSFKEAPNFYRIQIDRGGIAPPLRVSVILGSEEPFVTDRRMDAQTAGFPRSEIEAKLRGKK
;
A
#
# COMPACT_ATOMS: atom_id res chain seq x y z
N MET A 1 -67.20 52.75 -23.56
CA MET A 1 -66.58 51.53 -24.08
C MET A 1 -65.23 51.35 -23.44
N PHE A 2 -65.16 50.54 -22.43
CA PHE A 2 -63.89 50.23 -21.72
C PHE A 2 -63.40 48.87 -22.24
N ARG A 3 -62.19 48.81 -22.82
CA ARG A 3 -61.52 47.57 -23.23
C ARG A 3 -60.57 47.13 -22.05
N THR A 4 -60.90 46.01 -21.42
CA THR A 4 -60.08 45.37 -20.45
C THR A 4 -59.01 44.50 -21.14
N ALA A 5 -57.73 44.83 -20.97
CA ALA A 5 -56.62 44.01 -21.46
C ALA A 5 -56.28 42.94 -20.43
N PHE A 6 -56.32 41.66 -20.84
CA PHE A 6 -55.88 40.51 -20.05
C PHE A 6 -54.39 40.32 -20.26
N ILE A 7 -53.60 40.47 -19.26
CA ILE A 7 -52.16 40.15 -19.26
C ILE A 7 -52.00 38.66 -18.85
N LEU A 8 -51.61 37.83 -19.80
CA LEU A 8 -51.25 36.43 -19.54
C LEU A 8 -49.80 36.39 -19.01
N THR A 9 -49.60 36.12 -17.73
CA THR A 9 -48.29 35.84 -17.14
C THR A 9 -47.93 34.36 -17.39
N VAL A 10 -46.96 34.11 -18.29
CA VAL A 10 -46.39 32.79 -18.50
C VAL A 10 -45.30 32.56 -17.42
N SER A 11 -45.59 31.75 -16.42
CA SER A 11 -44.60 31.29 -15.45
C SER A 11 -43.79 30.16 -16.05
N ALA A 12 -42.55 30.43 -16.45
CA ALA A 12 -41.60 29.41 -16.85
C ALA A 12 -41.15 28.61 -15.60
N PHE A 13 -41.59 27.37 -15.49
CA PHE A 13 -41.06 26.41 -14.53
C PHE A 13 -39.65 25.98 -14.99
N LEU A 14 -38.61 26.54 -14.38
CA LEU A 14 -37.27 26.02 -14.47
C LEU A 14 -37.20 24.72 -13.66
N CYS A 15 -37.32 23.59 -14.36
CA CYS A 15 -37.04 22.28 -13.77
C CYS A 15 -35.53 22.20 -13.50
N PRO A 16 -35.05 22.02 -12.25
CA PRO A 16 -33.63 21.82 -12.02
C PRO A 16 -33.21 20.50 -12.67
N LEU A 17 -32.34 20.54 -13.68
CA LEU A 17 -31.64 19.37 -14.15
C LEU A 17 -30.84 18.84 -12.96
N ALA A 18 -31.29 17.74 -12.35
CA ALA A 18 -30.47 16.97 -11.43
C ALA A 18 -29.25 16.48 -12.23
N LEU A 19 -28.09 17.02 -11.90
CA LEU A 19 -26.80 16.55 -12.44
C LEU A 19 -26.62 15.13 -11.88
N MET A 20 -26.96 14.13 -12.68
CA MET A 20 -26.73 12.74 -12.32
C MET A 20 -25.20 12.53 -12.19
N ALA A 21 -24.75 12.14 -11.01
CA ALA A 21 -23.35 11.77 -10.81
C ALA A 21 -22.98 10.65 -11.80
N ALA A 22 -21.79 10.73 -12.37
CA ALA A 22 -21.29 9.67 -13.23
C ALA A 22 -21.23 8.35 -12.44
N PRO A 23 -21.49 7.21 -13.09
CA PRO A 23 -21.39 5.91 -12.40
C PRO A 23 -19.96 5.69 -11.90
N PRO A 24 -19.78 4.93 -10.79
CA PRO A 24 -18.46 4.60 -10.27
C PRO A 24 -17.58 3.91 -11.33
N GLU A 25 -16.33 4.35 -11.44
CA GLU A 25 -15.32 3.83 -12.39
C GLU A 25 -14.17 3.20 -11.62
N THR A 26 -13.84 1.93 -11.90
CA THR A 26 -12.61 1.32 -11.38
C THR A 26 -11.41 1.86 -12.16
N LEU A 27 -10.57 2.66 -11.51
CA LEU A 27 -9.37 3.21 -12.10
C LEU A 27 -8.29 2.13 -12.26
N ILE A 28 -8.00 1.41 -11.17
CA ILE A 28 -6.94 0.41 -11.14
C ILE A 28 -7.21 -0.62 -10.05
N SER A 29 -6.70 -1.84 -10.23
CA SER A 29 -6.55 -2.84 -9.16
C SER A 29 -5.10 -3.27 -9.08
N PHE A 30 -4.57 -3.48 -7.87
CA PHE A 30 -3.19 -3.89 -7.61
C PHE A 30 -3.13 -4.86 -6.43
N GLY A 31 -1.98 -5.54 -6.27
CA GLY A 31 -1.75 -6.48 -5.18
C GLY A 31 -0.93 -5.87 -4.04
N VAL A 32 -1.20 -6.31 -2.80
CA VAL A 32 -0.38 -5.98 -1.63
C VAL A 32 -0.14 -7.22 -0.79
N MET A 33 1.10 -7.43 -0.35
CA MET A 33 1.52 -8.50 0.56
C MET A 33 2.55 -7.96 1.55
N GLY A 34 2.81 -8.69 2.61
CA GLY A 34 3.85 -8.37 3.60
C GLY A 34 3.81 -9.36 4.76
N ASP A 35 4.70 -9.20 5.72
CA ASP A 35 4.76 -10.04 6.91
C ASP A 35 4.84 -11.54 6.54
N VAL A 36 5.69 -11.89 5.57
CA VAL A 36 5.88 -13.24 5.01
C VAL A 36 7.25 -13.37 4.33
N PRO A 37 7.95 -14.54 4.43
CA PRO A 37 7.62 -15.72 5.21
C PRO A 37 8.12 -15.65 6.67
N TYR A 38 7.32 -16.10 7.63
CA TYR A 38 7.66 -16.13 9.05
C TYR A 38 7.86 -17.55 9.60
N GLU A 39 7.12 -18.51 9.08
CA GLU A 39 7.15 -19.90 9.50
C GLU A 39 7.72 -20.79 8.40
N ALA A 40 8.26 -21.94 8.78
CA ALA A 40 8.90 -22.86 7.83
C ALA A 40 7.97 -23.28 6.67
N TYR A 41 6.66 -23.44 6.91
CA TYR A 41 5.71 -23.77 5.84
C TYR A 41 5.48 -22.61 4.86
N GLU A 42 5.76 -21.39 5.28
CA GLU A 42 5.58 -20.20 4.43
C GLU A 42 6.67 -20.09 3.35
N ASP A 43 7.77 -20.80 3.50
CA ASP A 43 8.78 -20.95 2.44
C ASP A 43 8.22 -21.73 1.23
N GLU A 44 7.25 -22.65 1.47
CA GLU A 44 6.52 -23.33 0.39
C GLU A 44 5.29 -22.53 -0.05
N LEU A 45 4.68 -21.80 0.87
CA LEU A 45 3.46 -21.04 0.65
C LEU A 45 3.66 -19.78 -0.19
N LEU A 46 4.69 -18.97 0.11
CA LEU A 46 4.93 -17.72 -0.60
C LEU A 46 5.10 -17.90 -2.12
N PRO A 47 5.88 -18.90 -2.61
CA PRO A 47 5.92 -19.19 -4.04
C PRO A 47 4.56 -19.54 -4.66
N LEU A 48 3.69 -20.22 -3.92
CA LEU A 48 2.33 -20.55 -4.40
C LEU A 48 1.44 -19.31 -4.44
N GLN A 49 1.53 -18.44 -3.44
CA GLN A 49 0.82 -17.15 -3.43
C GLN A 49 1.23 -16.27 -4.60
N ILE A 50 2.54 -16.23 -4.91
CA ILE A 50 3.09 -15.49 -6.04
C ILE A 50 2.60 -16.08 -7.37
N ALA A 51 2.62 -17.40 -7.52
CA ALA A 51 2.09 -18.08 -8.70
C ALA A 51 0.57 -17.89 -8.88
N GLY A 52 -0.17 -17.72 -7.77
CA GLY A 52 -1.61 -17.50 -7.73
C GLY A 52 -2.03 -16.02 -7.82
N LEU A 53 -1.10 -15.10 -8.09
CA LEU A 53 -1.45 -13.70 -8.34
C LEU A 53 -2.31 -13.58 -9.61
N PRO A 54 -3.38 -12.75 -9.58
CA PRO A 54 -4.17 -12.49 -10.79
C PRO A 54 -3.32 -11.91 -11.92
N ASP A 55 -3.55 -12.37 -13.15
CA ASP A 55 -2.79 -11.95 -14.34
C ASP A 55 -3.06 -10.49 -14.75
N ASP A 56 -4.15 -9.89 -14.26
CA ASP A 56 -4.57 -8.51 -14.54
C ASP A 56 -3.96 -7.47 -13.59
N LEU A 57 -3.13 -7.87 -12.64
CA LEU A 57 -2.47 -6.93 -11.74
C LEU A 57 -1.28 -6.26 -12.45
N PRO A 58 -1.26 -4.92 -12.54
CA PRO A 58 -0.15 -4.20 -13.15
C PRO A 58 1.12 -4.22 -12.29
N PHE A 59 1.00 -4.43 -10.98
CA PHE A 59 2.09 -4.56 -10.01
C PHE A 59 1.59 -5.13 -8.68
N VAL A 60 2.54 -5.51 -7.84
CA VAL A 60 2.33 -5.90 -6.44
C VAL A 60 3.29 -5.11 -5.55
N VAL A 61 2.88 -4.77 -4.33
CA VAL A 61 3.76 -4.14 -3.34
C VAL A 61 3.91 -5.06 -2.14
N HIS A 62 5.15 -5.36 -1.75
CA HIS A 62 5.49 -5.99 -0.49
C HIS A 62 5.77 -4.90 0.54
N VAL A 63 4.95 -4.83 1.59
CA VAL A 63 5.02 -3.77 2.60
C VAL A 63 5.92 -4.12 3.78
N GLY A 64 7.01 -4.85 3.53
CA GLY A 64 8.03 -5.15 4.53
C GLY A 64 7.79 -6.43 5.31
N ASP A 65 8.72 -6.71 6.21
CA ASP A 65 8.78 -7.90 7.07
C ASP A 65 8.90 -9.20 6.29
N ILE A 66 10.08 -9.37 5.68
CA ILE A 66 10.47 -10.55 4.88
C ILE A 66 10.88 -11.75 5.74
N LYS A 67 10.91 -11.60 7.05
CA LYS A 67 11.27 -12.63 8.03
C LYS A 67 10.69 -12.29 9.39
N ARG A 68 10.63 -13.27 10.29
CA ARG A 68 10.28 -13.05 11.69
C ARG A 68 11.39 -12.29 12.43
N GLY A 69 11.04 -11.44 13.41
CA GLY A 69 12.00 -10.61 14.14
C GLY A 69 13.12 -11.38 14.87
N ASN A 70 12.87 -12.64 15.28
CA ASN A 70 13.87 -13.49 15.93
C ASN A 70 14.76 -14.30 14.97
N VAL A 71 14.55 -14.20 13.66
CA VAL A 71 15.42 -14.82 12.65
C VAL A 71 16.63 -13.91 12.42
N PRO A 72 17.88 -14.43 12.35
CA PRO A 72 19.05 -13.62 12.02
C PRO A 72 18.90 -12.83 10.73
N CYS A 73 19.55 -11.65 10.70
CA CYS A 73 19.53 -10.76 9.53
C CYS A 73 20.67 -11.10 8.55
N ASP A 74 20.88 -12.40 8.29
CA ASP A 74 21.90 -12.88 7.38
C ASP A 74 21.50 -12.62 5.92
N LEU A 75 22.45 -12.22 5.08
CA LEU A 75 22.23 -11.93 3.66
C LEU A 75 21.47 -13.05 2.91
N ALA A 76 21.74 -14.32 3.28
CA ALA A 76 21.07 -15.47 2.68
C ALA A 76 19.54 -15.46 2.87
N VAL A 77 19.04 -14.86 3.97
CA VAL A 77 17.59 -14.74 4.24
C VAL A 77 16.97 -13.76 3.23
N TYR A 78 17.59 -12.61 3.03
CA TYR A 78 17.14 -11.58 2.05
C TYR A 78 17.15 -12.15 0.64
N GLN A 79 18.26 -12.79 0.23
CA GLN A 79 18.40 -13.40 -1.08
C GLN A 79 17.38 -14.51 -1.34
N LYS A 80 17.08 -15.33 -0.32
CA LYS A 80 16.05 -16.37 -0.42
C LYS A 80 14.70 -15.76 -0.76
N VAL A 81 14.25 -14.75 -0.01
CA VAL A 81 12.96 -14.12 -0.23
C VAL A 81 12.94 -13.37 -1.56
N ALA A 82 14.00 -12.65 -1.90
CA ALA A 82 14.14 -12.00 -3.21
C ALA A 82 14.00 -13.01 -4.36
N GLY A 83 14.60 -14.20 -4.22
CA GLY A 83 14.46 -15.28 -5.20
C GLY A 83 13.03 -15.83 -5.33
N MET A 84 12.24 -15.78 -4.26
CA MET A 84 10.82 -16.13 -4.32
C MET A 84 10.02 -15.04 -5.01
N LEU A 85 10.16 -13.76 -4.59
CA LEU A 85 9.46 -12.61 -5.14
C LEU A 85 9.77 -12.41 -6.63
N ALA A 86 11.00 -12.66 -7.06
CA ALA A 86 11.41 -12.55 -8.47
C ALA A 86 10.69 -13.51 -9.43
N LYS A 87 9.93 -14.50 -8.92
CA LYS A 87 9.09 -15.39 -9.72
C LYS A 87 7.72 -14.80 -10.04
N SER A 88 7.41 -13.61 -9.52
CA SER A 88 6.16 -12.92 -9.80
C SER A 88 6.04 -12.56 -11.28
N LYS A 89 4.83 -12.70 -11.85
CA LYS A 89 4.54 -12.22 -13.21
C LYS A 89 4.48 -10.68 -13.25
N PRO A 90 3.64 -10.01 -12.39
CA PRO A 90 3.68 -8.56 -12.29
C PRO A 90 4.94 -8.09 -11.56
N PRO A 91 5.46 -6.88 -11.85
CA PRO A 91 6.55 -6.27 -11.11
C PRO A 91 6.23 -6.15 -9.64
N VAL A 92 7.22 -6.44 -8.80
CA VAL A 92 7.12 -6.32 -7.33
C VAL A 92 7.90 -5.11 -6.87
N PHE A 93 7.22 -4.19 -6.21
CA PHE A 93 7.82 -3.15 -5.40
C PHE A 93 7.94 -3.64 -3.97
N ILE A 94 8.96 -3.20 -3.24
CA ILE A 94 9.14 -3.57 -1.85
C ILE A 94 9.64 -2.37 -1.05
N ILE A 95 9.10 -2.21 0.15
CA ILE A 95 9.59 -1.29 1.18
C ILE A 95 10.11 -2.09 2.37
N PRO A 96 11.02 -1.57 3.20
CA PRO A 96 11.53 -2.28 4.36
C PRO A 96 10.48 -2.41 5.47
N GLY A 97 10.56 -3.53 6.21
CA GLY A 97 9.92 -3.72 7.51
C GLY A 97 10.92 -3.57 8.64
N ASP A 98 10.45 -3.64 9.88
CA ASP A 98 11.32 -3.51 11.06
C ASP A 98 12.14 -4.78 11.33
N ASN A 99 11.59 -5.93 11.01
CA ASN A 99 12.25 -7.21 11.28
C ASN A 99 13.55 -7.42 10.48
N GLU A 100 13.66 -6.84 9.30
CA GLU A 100 14.86 -6.91 8.46
C GLU A 100 15.75 -5.67 8.55
N TYR A 101 15.49 -4.74 9.50
CA TYR A 101 16.29 -3.54 9.68
C TYR A 101 16.49 -3.20 11.16
N ASN A 102 15.64 -2.33 11.75
CA ASN A 102 15.88 -1.77 13.08
C ASN A 102 15.74 -2.79 14.24
N ASP A 103 15.09 -3.92 14.03
CA ASP A 103 14.99 -5.00 15.02
C ASP A 103 16.14 -6.02 14.91
N CYS A 104 17.01 -5.88 13.92
CA CYS A 104 18.24 -6.66 13.81
C CYS A 104 19.24 -6.32 14.93
N THR A 105 20.11 -7.26 15.26
CA THR A 105 21.20 -7.06 16.26
C THR A 105 22.21 -6.02 15.74
N ASP A 106 22.50 -6.05 14.44
CA ASP A 106 23.31 -5.07 13.73
C ASP A 106 22.48 -4.48 12.58
N PRO A 107 21.79 -3.35 12.81
CA PRO A 107 20.98 -2.72 11.80
C PRO A 107 21.77 -2.14 10.64
N THR A 108 23.01 -1.75 10.84
CA THR A 108 23.86 -1.21 9.76
C THR A 108 24.11 -2.28 8.71
N THR A 109 24.62 -3.44 9.12
CA THR A 109 24.81 -4.58 8.22
C THR A 109 23.50 -5.09 7.64
N ALA A 110 22.41 -5.10 8.43
CA ALA A 110 21.10 -5.49 7.94
C ALA A 110 20.60 -4.53 6.82
N TRP A 111 20.85 -3.24 6.96
CA TRP A 111 20.52 -2.26 5.92
C TRP A 111 21.33 -2.47 4.65
N GLU A 112 22.63 -2.71 4.75
CA GLU A 112 23.48 -3.06 3.61
C GLU A 112 22.95 -4.30 2.86
N HIS A 113 22.50 -5.33 3.60
CA HIS A 113 21.88 -6.52 3.02
C HIS A 113 20.58 -6.21 2.31
N TRP A 114 19.74 -5.34 2.92
CA TRP A 114 18.47 -4.92 2.31
C TRP A 114 18.70 -4.14 1.02
N GLU A 115 19.57 -3.12 1.06
CA GLU A 115 19.91 -2.31 -0.12
C GLU A 115 20.47 -3.17 -1.26
N ALA A 116 21.43 -4.04 -0.96
CA ALA A 116 22.04 -4.93 -1.96
C ALA A 116 21.03 -5.88 -2.61
N THR A 117 19.94 -6.20 -1.92
CA THR A 117 18.97 -7.21 -2.36
C THR A 117 17.72 -6.61 -2.97
N PHE A 118 17.17 -5.55 -2.36
CA PHE A 118 15.83 -5.03 -2.67
C PHE A 118 15.82 -3.60 -3.21
N SER A 119 16.92 -2.87 -3.17
CA SER A 119 16.97 -1.56 -3.80
C SER A 119 16.60 -1.69 -5.27
N ARG A 120 15.63 -0.89 -5.74
CA ARG A 120 15.12 -0.92 -7.11
C ARG A 120 14.68 -2.32 -7.58
N PHE A 121 14.06 -3.09 -6.70
CA PHE A 121 13.68 -4.48 -6.97
C PHE A 121 12.74 -4.60 -8.18
N ASP A 122 11.88 -3.62 -8.39
CA ASP A 122 10.96 -3.50 -9.53
C ASP A 122 11.68 -3.48 -10.89
N GLU A 123 12.93 -3.01 -10.97
CA GLU A 123 13.70 -2.96 -12.22
C GLU A 123 14.08 -4.36 -12.76
N ARG A 124 13.79 -5.43 -12.02
CA ARG A 124 13.92 -6.81 -12.49
C ARG A 124 12.89 -7.19 -13.56
N TRP A 125 11.81 -6.42 -13.66
CA TRP A 125 10.76 -6.58 -14.66
C TRP A 125 10.82 -5.48 -15.70
N SER A 126 10.56 -5.84 -16.96
CA SER A 126 10.30 -4.83 -17.98
C SER A 126 8.87 -4.28 -17.78
N HIS A 127 8.74 -3.04 -17.36
CA HIS A 127 7.45 -2.35 -17.18
C HIS A 127 7.51 -0.91 -17.66
N SER A 128 6.33 -0.32 -17.93
CA SER A 128 6.21 1.05 -18.45
C SER A 128 5.98 2.11 -17.37
N LEU A 129 6.13 1.77 -16.09
CA LEU A 129 5.94 2.71 -14.98
C LEU A 129 7.14 3.67 -14.90
N SER A 130 6.87 4.98 -14.90
CA SER A 130 7.89 6.00 -14.69
C SER A 130 8.13 6.18 -13.19
N VAL A 131 9.04 5.38 -12.63
CA VAL A 131 9.33 5.36 -11.19
C VAL A 131 10.33 6.45 -10.83
N SER A 132 9.94 7.34 -9.91
CA SER A 132 10.83 8.29 -9.23
C SER A 132 11.33 7.71 -7.91
N ARG A 133 12.54 8.08 -7.50
CA ARG A 133 13.14 7.71 -6.22
C ARG A 133 13.54 8.97 -5.45
N GLN A 134 13.43 8.92 -4.13
CA GLN A 134 13.96 9.98 -3.29
C GLN A 134 15.49 9.91 -3.30
N SER A 135 16.17 11.08 -3.39
CA SER A 135 17.64 11.11 -3.50
C SER A 135 18.34 10.63 -2.24
N GLU A 136 17.81 11.00 -1.09
CA GLU A 136 18.38 10.70 0.23
C GLU A 136 17.99 9.32 0.75
N ARG A 137 16.85 8.79 0.25
CA ARG A 137 16.29 7.47 0.60
C ARG A 137 15.81 6.78 -0.66
N SER A 138 16.73 6.10 -1.34
CA SER A 138 16.46 5.48 -2.64
C SER A 138 15.47 4.31 -2.59
N GLU A 139 15.19 3.80 -1.40
CA GLU A 139 14.13 2.84 -1.11
C GLU A 139 12.73 3.45 -1.28
N ASN A 140 12.59 4.75 -1.05
CA ASN A 140 11.34 5.47 -1.27
C ASN A 140 11.11 5.67 -2.77
N PHE A 141 9.90 5.29 -3.22
CA PHE A 141 9.53 5.37 -4.62
C PHE A 141 8.20 6.09 -4.84
N ALA A 142 7.99 6.59 -6.05
CA ALA A 142 6.69 7.07 -6.48
C ALA A 142 6.49 6.90 -7.98
N PHE A 143 5.25 6.63 -8.39
CA PHE A 143 4.82 6.62 -9.77
C PHE A 143 3.33 6.92 -9.89
N ILE A 144 2.88 7.29 -11.09
CA ILE A 144 1.47 7.45 -11.42
C ILE A 144 1.06 6.33 -12.35
N LYS A 145 -0.09 5.71 -12.08
CA LYS A 145 -0.74 4.77 -12.96
C LYS A 145 -2.26 5.00 -12.91
N ASP A 146 -2.87 5.08 -14.08
CA ASP A 146 -4.33 5.20 -14.24
C ASP A 146 -4.97 6.28 -13.32
N ARG A 147 -4.38 7.49 -13.31
CA ARG A 147 -4.79 8.65 -12.48
C ARG A 147 -4.69 8.45 -10.97
N VAL A 148 -3.91 7.47 -10.51
CA VAL A 148 -3.62 7.23 -9.10
C VAL A 148 -2.14 7.44 -8.85
N LEU A 149 -1.79 8.23 -7.82
CA LEU A 149 -0.43 8.36 -7.32
C LEU A 149 -0.13 7.23 -6.35
N PHE A 150 0.97 6.53 -6.55
CA PHE A 150 1.50 5.50 -5.65
C PHE A 150 2.81 5.97 -5.06
N VAL A 151 2.96 5.89 -3.73
CA VAL A 151 4.16 6.32 -3.00
C VAL A 151 4.54 5.25 -2.00
N GLY A 152 5.76 4.73 -2.08
CA GLY A 152 6.36 3.88 -1.04
C GLY A 152 7.28 4.72 -0.15
N ILE A 153 7.22 4.49 1.16
CA ILE A 153 8.01 5.19 2.18
C ILE A 153 8.62 4.22 3.20
N HIS A 154 9.74 4.62 3.77
CA HIS A 154 10.48 3.86 4.79
C HIS A 154 9.91 4.12 6.20
N LEU A 155 8.59 3.96 6.38
CA LEU A 155 7.91 4.14 7.66
C LEU A 155 7.78 2.79 8.37
N LEU A 156 8.62 2.54 9.38
CA LEU A 156 8.75 1.26 10.06
C LEU A 156 7.84 1.08 11.28
N GLY A 157 7.59 -0.18 11.63
CA GLY A 157 7.07 -0.64 12.92
C GLY A 157 8.15 -0.83 13.98
N GLY A 158 8.03 -1.87 14.82
CA GLY A 158 9.03 -2.33 15.75
C GLY A 158 9.49 -1.33 16.82
N ARG A 159 10.73 -1.47 17.26
CA ARG A 159 11.32 -0.61 18.30
C ARG A 159 11.94 0.66 17.71
N VAL A 160 11.90 1.75 18.48
CA VAL A 160 12.69 2.94 18.20
C VAL A 160 14.10 2.72 18.71
N GLN A 161 15.01 2.31 17.84
CA GLN A 161 16.38 1.98 18.21
C GLN A 161 17.25 3.22 18.32
N ASP A 162 17.18 4.10 17.33
CA ASP A 162 17.83 5.40 17.31
C ASP A 162 16.77 6.48 17.13
N PRO A 163 16.43 7.22 18.20
CA PRO A 163 15.40 8.26 18.13
C PRO A 163 15.73 9.40 17.16
N ALA A 164 17.02 9.69 16.92
CA ALA A 164 17.42 10.76 16.01
C ALA A 164 17.23 10.32 14.54
N GLU A 165 17.67 9.11 14.19
CA GLU A 165 17.46 8.51 12.88
C GLU A 165 15.96 8.34 12.60
N TRP A 166 15.20 7.82 13.56
CA TRP A 166 13.76 7.65 13.47
C TRP A 166 13.05 8.95 13.08
N LYS A 167 13.37 10.02 13.81
CA LYS A 167 12.79 11.34 13.53
C LYS A 167 13.24 11.91 12.19
N ALA A 168 14.50 11.74 11.82
CA ALA A 168 15.02 12.19 10.52
C ALA A 168 14.33 11.44 9.37
N ARG A 169 14.15 10.12 9.51
CA ARG A 169 13.46 9.31 8.52
C ARG A 169 12.00 9.72 8.33
N HIS A 170 11.25 9.94 9.42
CA HIS A 170 9.88 10.46 9.33
C HIS A 170 9.81 11.81 8.61
N ALA A 171 10.76 12.71 8.87
CA ALA A 171 10.83 14.00 8.20
C ALA A 171 11.16 13.86 6.70
N ASP A 172 12.04 12.92 6.35
CA ASP A 172 12.40 12.63 4.96
C ASP A 172 11.22 12.01 4.20
N ASP A 173 10.54 11.03 4.81
CA ASP A 173 9.34 10.40 4.26
C ASP A 173 8.23 11.42 4.02
N LEU A 174 7.97 12.29 5.01
CA LEU A 174 6.96 13.35 4.90
C LEU A 174 7.31 14.35 3.78
N ARG A 175 8.58 14.75 3.69
CA ARG A 175 9.06 15.63 2.61
C ARG A 175 8.82 14.98 1.25
N TRP A 176 9.18 13.70 1.10
CA TRP A 176 8.97 12.94 -0.13
C TRP A 176 7.51 12.88 -0.54
N VAL A 177 6.62 12.51 0.39
CA VAL A 177 5.17 12.48 0.13
C VAL A 177 4.69 13.86 -0.33
N ASN A 178 5.00 14.94 0.40
CA ASN A 178 4.56 16.29 0.07
C ASN A 178 5.08 16.76 -1.30
N GLU A 179 6.32 16.43 -1.67
CA GLU A 179 6.86 16.71 -3.01
C GLU A 179 6.07 16.00 -4.11
N GLN A 180 5.74 14.70 -3.92
CA GLN A 180 4.97 13.96 -4.90
C GLN A 180 3.55 14.53 -5.03
N PHE A 181 2.87 14.81 -3.92
CA PHE A 181 1.54 15.41 -3.93
C PHE A 181 1.53 16.78 -4.63
N SER A 182 2.54 17.62 -4.36
CA SER A 182 2.67 18.95 -4.99
C SER A 182 2.84 18.86 -6.51
N ARG A 183 3.56 17.85 -7.00
CA ARG A 183 3.79 17.63 -8.44
C ARG A 183 2.54 17.22 -9.20
N VAL A 184 1.60 16.53 -8.54
CA VAL A 184 0.51 15.83 -9.23
C VAL A 184 -0.90 16.32 -8.87
N ALA A 185 -1.04 17.32 -8.01
CA ALA A 185 -2.31 17.75 -7.42
C ALA A 185 -3.47 17.95 -8.44
N GLY A 186 -3.16 18.37 -9.67
CA GLY A 186 -4.16 18.57 -10.74
C GLY A 186 -4.38 17.36 -11.65
N THR A 187 -3.59 16.28 -11.55
CA THR A 187 -3.54 15.23 -12.58
C THR A 187 -3.98 13.86 -12.10
N VAL A 188 -4.10 13.64 -10.80
CA VAL A 188 -4.53 12.36 -10.21
C VAL A 188 -5.86 12.50 -9.50
N GLU A 189 -6.57 11.39 -9.33
CA GLU A 189 -7.88 11.33 -8.69
C GLU A 189 -7.83 10.70 -7.29
N ALA A 190 -6.77 9.97 -6.98
CA ALA A 190 -6.54 9.36 -5.68
C ALA A 190 -5.04 9.18 -5.44
N ALA A 191 -4.66 8.86 -4.19
CA ALA A 191 -3.30 8.47 -3.86
C ALA A 191 -3.30 7.23 -2.95
N VAL A 192 -2.22 6.44 -3.06
CA VAL A 192 -1.94 5.30 -2.18
C VAL A 192 -0.52 5.46 -1.65
N ILE A 193 -0.38 5.41 -0.33
CA ILE A 193 0.90 5.45 0.37
C ILE A 193 1.14 4.08 0.98
N PHE A 194 2.28 3.47 0.70
CA PHE A 194 2.72 2.22 1.29
C PHE A 194 3.77 2.50 2.35
N GLY A 195 3.55 2.05 3.55
CA GLY A 195 4.51 2.01 4.65
C GLY A 195 4.40 0.66 5.36
N HIS A 196 5.29 0.38 6.32
CA HIS A 196 5.19 -0.83 7.12
C HIS A 196 4.46 -0.58 8.45
N GLY A 197 4.82 0.50 9.14
CA GLY A 197 4.44 0.77 10.52
C GLY A 197 2.96 1.04 10.75
N THR A 198 2.39 0.38 11.77
CA THR A 198 1.05 0.69 12.27
C THR A 198 1.01 2.10 12.88
N PRO A 199 0.03 2.96 12.53
CA PRO A 199 -0.14 4.26 13.19
C PRO A 199 -0.30 4.13 14.71
N THR A 200 0.70 4.58 15.45
CA THR A 200 0.77 4.57 16.92
C THR A 200 1.43 5.86 17.39
N PRO A 201 1.39 6.22 18.69
CA PRO A 201 1.99 7.47 19.18
C PRO A 201 3.44 7.74 18.78
N LYS A 202 4.23 6.70 18.50
CA LYS A 202 5.62 6.86 18.02
C LYS A 202 5.70 7.42 16.59
N HIS A 203 4.59 7.47 15.86
CA HIS A 203 4.48 8.01 14.49
C HIS A 203 3.64 9.30 14.44
N ASP A 204 3.27 9.89 15.58
CA ASP A 204 2.38 11.06 15.62
C ASP A 204 2.96 12.26 14.86
N ASP A 205 4.29 12.41 14.86
CA ASP A 205 4.99 13.45 14.10
C ASP A 205 4.76 13.31 12.59
N PHE A 206 4.74 12.09 12.06
CA PHE A 206 4.43 11.83 10.65
C PHE A 206 2.92 11.94 10.37
N PHE A 207 2.07 11.21 11.09
CA PHE A 207 0.65 11.12 10.75
C PHE A 207 -0.13 12.41 11.02
N SER A 208 0.26 13.24 12.01
CA SER A 208 -0.36 14.54 12.23
C SER A 208 -0.13 15.49 11.04
N GLN A 209 1.07 15.50 10.46
CA GLN A 209 1.37 16.28 9.28
C GLN A 209 0.73 15.68 8.02
N MET A 210 0.71 14.36 7.92
CA MET A 210 0.03 13.67 6.82
C MET A 210 -1.47 13.96 6.78
N ALA A 211 -2.13 14.08 7.94
CA ALA A 211 -3.53 14.48 8.02
C ALA A 211 -3.77 15.88 7.45
N ILE A 212 -2.87 16.83 7.71
CA ILE A 212 -2.92 18.19 7.13
C ILE A 212 -2.78 18.12 5.60
N THR A 213 -1.79 17.37 5.12
CA THR A 213 -1.56 17.15 3.68
C THR A 213 -2.79 16.51 3.02
N ALA A 214 -3.38 15.51 3.66
CA ALA A 214 -4.56 14.82 3.16
C ALA A 214 -5.78 15.75 3.07
N ALA A 215 -6.02 16.55 4.10
CA ALA A 215 -7.09 17.54 4.09
C ALA A 215 -6.93 18.58 2.97
N ALA A 216 -5.69 19.01 2.70
CA ALA A 216 -5.39 19.94 1.60
C ALA A 216 -5.53 19.30 0.21
N PHE A 217 -5.21 18.02 0.07
CA PHE A 217 -5.33 17.27 -1.19
C PHE A 217 -6.77 17.06 -1.63
N GLN A 218 -7.71 16.93 -0.71
CA GLN A 218 -9.18 16.80 -0.91
C GLN A 218 -9.64 15.59 -1.74
N LYS A 219 -8.73 14.74 -2.21
CA LYS A 219 -9.02 13.50 -2.93
C LYS A 219 -8.74 12.30 -2.02
N PRO A 220 -9.32 11.11 -2.29
CA PRO A 220 -9.09 9.94 -1.45
C PRO A 220 -7.62 9.55 -1.38
N ILE A 221 -7.14 9.26 -0.16
CA ILE A 221 -5.81 8.73 0.12
C ILE A 221 -5.95 7.45 0.93
N ALA A 222 -5.24 6.39 0.55
CA ALA A 222 -5.08 5.20 1.38
C ALA A 222 -3.64 5.11 1.90
N TYR A 223 -3.46 4.89 3.20
CA TYR A 223 -2.23 4.37 3.78
C TYR A 223 -2.37 2.87 3.96
N ILE A 224 -1.55 2.10 3.25
CA ILE A 224 -1.58 0.63 3.27
C ILE A 224 -0.30 0.13 3.95
N HIS A 225 -0.46 -0.75 4.96
CA HIS A 225 0.66 -1.18 5.78
C HIS A 225 0.49 -2.61 6.34
N GLY A 226 1.59 -3.17 6.89
CA GLY A 226 1.66 -4.45 7.60
C GLY A 226 1.75 -4.31 9.11
N ASP A 227 2.78 -4.92 9.73
CA ASP A 227 3.25 -4.84 11.12
C ASP A 227 2.34 -5.57 12.15
N SER A 228 1.07 -5.23 12.28
CA SER A 228 0.20 -5.81 13.32
C SER A 228 -0.54 -7.08 12.93
N HIS A 229 -0.31 -7.63 11.75
CA HIS A 229 -0.72 -8.97 11.29
C HIS A 229 -2.24 -9.23 11.20
N LYS A 230 -3.09 -8.20 11.28
CA LYS A 230 -4.55 -8.32 11.24
C LYS A 230 -5.11 -7.37 10.20
N PHE A 231 -6.07 -7.85 9.43
CA PHE A 231 -6.78 -6.98 8.50
C PHE A 231 -7.56 -5.90 9.24
N VAL A 232 -7.31 -4.63 8.89
CA VAL A 232 -8.06 -3.47 9.35
C VAL A 232 -8.35 -2.55 8.17
N ARG A 233 -9.54 -2.01 8.11
CA ARG A 233 -9.91 -0.96 7.18
C ARG A 233 -10.76 0.06 7.93
N ASP A 234 -10.25 1.27 8.09
CA ASP A 234 -10.94 2.33 8.81
C ASP A 234 -10.56 3.74 8.30
N ARG A 235 -11.13 4.75 8.95
CA ARG A 235 -10.84 6.18 8.77
C ARG A 235 -10.36 6.73 10.11
N SER A 236 -9.18 6.31 10.54
CA SER A 236 -8.61 6.64 11.87
C SER A 236 -8.26 8.12 12.04
N PHE A 237 -8.10 8.86 10.94
CA PHE A 237 -7.63 10.24 10.94
C PHE A 237 -8.84 11.18 10.88
N LYS A 238 -9.37 11.56 12.06
CA LYS A 238 -10.62 12.35 12.19
C LYS A 238 -10.56 13.70 11.48
N GLU A 239 -9.38 14.34 11.45
CA GLU A 239 -9.12 15.64 10.83
C GLU A 239 -9.02 15.55 9.31
N ALA A 240 -8.91 14.33 8.75
CA ALA A 240 -8.79 14.07 7.33
C ALA A 240 -9.71 12.91 6.91
N PRO A 241 -11.02 13.15 6.74
CA PRO A 241 -11.99 12.08 6.43
C PRO A 241 -11.75 11.40 5.06
N ASN A 242 -10.94 12.00 4.20
CA ASN A 242 -10.48 11.44 2.93
C ASN A 242 -9.22 10.55 3.08
N PHE A 243 -8.68 10.39 4.29
CA PHE A 243 -7.49 9.58 4.57
C PHE A 243 -7.90 8.25 5.20
N TYR A 244 -7.76 7.17 4.45
CA TYR A 244 -8.12 5.80 4.82
C TYR A 244 -6.89 5.05 5.30
N ARG A 245 -7.07 4.16 6.28
CA ARG A 245 -6.08 3.17 6.69
C ARG A 245 -6.51 1.79 6.24
N ILE A 246 -5.59 1.04 5.63
CA ILE A 246 -5.74 -0.36 5.26
C ILE A 246 -4.53 -1.11 5.78
N GLN A 247 -4.73 -1.94 6.81
CA GLN A 247 -3.72 -2.87 7.31
C GLN A 247 -3.99 -4.23 6.70
N ILE A 248 -2.97 -4.85 6.13
CA ILE A 248 -3.10 -6.18 5.53
C ILE A 248 -3.04 -7.28 6.59
N ASP A 249 -3.56 -8.45 6.26
CA ASP A 249 -3.28 -9.67 7.01
C ASP A 249 -1.80 -10.06 6.80
N ARG A 250 -1.21 -10.76 7.77
CA ARG A 250 0.06 -11.45 7.59
C ARG A 250 -0.05 -12.48 6.45
N GLY A 251 0.94 -12.52 5.56
CA GLY A 251 0.91 -13.36 4.37
C GLY A 251 0.80 -14.87 4.65
N GLY A 252 1.26 -15.36 5.82
CA GLY A 252 1.05 -16.74 6.22
C GLY A 252 -0.39 -17.09 6.66
N ILE A 253 -1.27 -16.08 6.79
CA ILE A 253 -2.68 -16.24 7.20
C ILE A 253 -3.61 -16.04 6.01
N ALA A 254 -3.31 -15.09 5.13
CA ALA A 254 -4.11 -14.73 3.97
C ALA A 254 -3.23 -14.58 2.72
N PRO A 255 -3.76 -14.83 1.51
CA PRO A 255 -3.07 -14.52 0.27
C PRO A 255 -2.93 -13.01 0.07
N PRO A 256 -2.11 -12.57 -0.91
CA PRO A 256 -1.97 -11.15 -1.23
C PRO A 256 -3.32 -10.46 -1.41
N LEU A 257 -3.49 -9.33 -0.72
CA LEU A 257 -4.70 -8.50 -0.80
C LEU A 257 -4.80 -7.88 -2.20
N ARG A 258 -6.00 -7.94 -2.80
CA ARG A 258 -6.32 -7.11 -3.97
C ARG A 258 -6.97 -5.81 -3.50
N VAL A 259 -6.47 -4.69 -3.95
CA VAL A 259 -7.05 -3.36 -3.69
C VAL A 259 -7.46 -2.74 -5.02
N SER A 260 -8.69 -2.23 -5.08
CA SER A 260 -9.22 -1.52 -6.25
C SER A 260 -9.53 -0.08 -5.87
N VAL A 261 -9.09 0.86 -6.70
CA VAL A 261 -9.41 2.30 -6.57
C VAL A 261 -10.59 2.62 -7.47
N ILE A 262 -11.67 3.14 -6.87
CA ILE A 262 -12.95 3.38 -7.57
C ILE A 262 -13.30 4.86 -7.49
N LEU A 263 -13.25 5.55 -8.62
CA LEU A 263 -13.65 6.95 -8.72
C LEU A 263 -15.18 7.07 -8.62
N GLY A 264 -15.66 8.09 -7.91
CA GLY A 264 -17.09 8.37 -7.74
C GLY A 264 -17.81 7.42 -6.77
N SER A 265 -17.09 6.55 -6.06
CA SER A 265 -17.63 5.70 -5.00
C SER A 265 -17.54 6.37 -3.62
N GLU A 266 -18.53 6.15 -2.75
CA GLU A 266 -18.45 6.51 -1.33
C GLU A 266 -17.33 5.75 -0.61
N GLU A 267 -16.99 4.56 -1.13
CA GLU A 267 -15.88 3.72 -0.68
C GLU A 267 -14.85 3.61 -1.81
N PRO A 268 -13.92 4.57 -1.91
CA PRO A 268 -12.99 4.68 -3.03
C PRO A 268 -11.92 3.58 -3.07
N PHE A 269 -11.68 2.88 -1.95
CA PHE A 269 -10.73 1.77 -1.87
C PHE A 269 -11.47 0.49 -1.49
N VAL A 270 -11.72 -0.37 -2.47
CA VAL A 270 -12.35 -1.67 -2.26
C VAL A 270 -11.27 -2.74 -2.10
N THR A 271 -11.41 -3.57 -1.07
CA THR A 271 -10.43 -4.62 -0.75
C THR A 271 -11.05 -6.00 -0.92
N ASP A 272 -10.33 -6.89 -1.60
CA ASP A 272 -10.64 -8.31 -1.66
C ASP A 272 -9.50 -9.10 -1.00
N ARG A 273 -9.77 -9.72 0.13
CA ARG A 273 -8.82 -10.53 0.90
C ARG A 273 -8.52 -11.88 0.25
N ARG A 274 -9.26 -12.24 -0.80
CA ARG A 274 -9.05 -13.47 -1.55
C ARG A 274 -9.01 -14.73 -0.67
N MET A 275 -9.85 -14.75 0.38
CA MET A 275 -9.88 -15.83 1.37
C MET A 275 -10.55 -17.11 0.84
N ASP A 276 -11.19 -17.07 -0.32
CA ASP A 276 -11.69 -18.26 -1.00
C ASP A 276 -10.51 -19.07 -1.53
N ALA A 277 -10.32 -20.27 -0.99
CA ALA A 277 -9.23 -21.17 -1.33
C ALA A 277 -9.17 -21.54 -2.82
N GLN A 278 -10.31 -21.53 -3.53
CA GLN A 278 -10.36 -21.80 -4.96
C GLN A 278 -9.82 -20.65 -5.80
N THR A 279 -10.02 -19.40 -5.36
CA THR A 279 -9.53 -18.20 -6.05
C THR A 279 -8.10 -17.85 -5.71
N ALA A 280 -7.60 -18.29 -4.56
CA ALA A 280 -6.31 -17.85 -4.03
C ALA A 280 -5.16 -18.85 -4.24
N GLY A 281 -5.44 -20.09 -4.64
CA GLY A 281 -4.41 -21.15 -4.69
C GLY A 281 -3.72 -21.33 -3.33
N PHE A 282 -4.48 -21.24 -2.21
CA PHE A 282 -3.97 -21.18 -0.85
C PHE A 282 -4.13 -22.54 -0.12
N PRO A 283 -3.25 -23.54 -0.37
CA PRO A 283 -3.35 -24.86 0.22
C PRO A 283 -2.72 -24.93 1.62
N ARG A 284 -2.99 -23.95 2.48
CA ARG A 284 -2.39 -23.86 3.82
C ARG A 284 -2.53 -25.17 4.61
N SER A 285 -3.73 -25.77 4.62
CA SER A 285 -3.99 -27.03 5.32
C SER A 285 -3.16 -28.19 4.79
N GLU A 286 -2.90 -28.24 3.48
CA GLU A 286 -2.07 -29.27 2.86
C GLU A 286 -0.59 -29.07 3.21
N ILE A 287 -0.09 -27.83 3.19
CA ILE A 287 1.28 -27.49 3.55
C ILE A 287 1.53 -27.79 5.04
N GLU A 288 0.65 -27.35 5.93
CA GLU A 288 0.73 -27.66 7.35
C GLU A 288 0.66 -29.17 7.64
N ALA A 289 -0.15 -29.93 6.89
CA ALA A 289 -0.22 -31.37 7.02
C ALA A 289 1.08 -32.06 6.57
N LYS A 290 1.68 -31.62 5.45
CA LYS A 290 3.00 -32.09 4.97
C LYS A 290 4.11 -31.82 5.96
N LEU A 291 4.13 -30.65 6.61
CA LEU A 291 5.15 -30.29 7.60
C LEU A 291 4.98 -31.10 8.89
N ARG A 292 3.76 -31.38 9.33
CA ARG A 292 3.47 -32.28 10.48
C ARG A 292 3.87 -33.71 10.22
N GLY A 293 3.74 -34.20 8.98
CA GLY A 293 4.12 -35.55 8.59
C GLY A 293 5.63 -35.78 8.42
N LYS A 294 6.44 -34.71 8.42
CA LYS A 294 7.92 -34.77 8.33
C LYS A 294 8.62 -34.79 9.69
N LYS A 295 7.88 -34.81 10.81
CA LYS A 295 8.38 -35.02 12.17
C LYS A 295 8.21 -36.48 12.57
#